data_f8c650c18de59fa928b8a7f989ccd2b8
#
_entry.id   f8c650c18de59fa928b8a7f989ccd2b8
#
_cell.length_a   1.000
_cell.length_b   1.000
_cell.length_c   1.000
_cell.angle_alpha   90.00
_cell.angle_beta   90.00
_cell.angle_gamma   90.00
#
_symmetry.space_group_name_H-M   'P 1'
#
loop_
_entity.id
_entity.type
_entity.pdbx_description
1 polymer ?
#
loop_
_entity_poly.entity_id
_entity_poly.type
_entity_poly.pdbx_seq_one_letter_code
_entity_poly.pdbx_strand_id
1 'polypeptide(L)'
;LIDSHTNLKIGYDNVHQNQIEWYKKTRDEYEKQYGATVPSIVIQHIPVPEVTDLLIEVKKGTKGAVQGFRNHAGKWYILNPDKVNKNGFMKESPADPMENSGEFAAMAEKGDVKGIYFGHDHNNSFNGKVCGIDLGYTQGAGFHVYGPGKDRGVRMINLKKDGTYSTYDLRYRDIIGNKVKEKIRFAILQIMPTNVYDAVSRGLKIAAVLLAVIIAAILLKFLF
;
A
#
# COMPACT_ATOMS: atom_id res chain seq x y z
N LEU A 1 -9.97 -9.17 12.99
CA LEU A 1 -8.54 -8.84 12.89
C LEU A 1 -7.74 -10.12 12.78
N ILE A 2 -6.81 -10.19 11.83
CA ILE A 2 -5.88 -11.31 11.68
C ILE A 2 -4.47 -10.79 11.87
N ASP A 3 -3.67 -11.51 12.64
CA ASP A 3 -2.25 -11.27 12.79
C ASP A 3 -1.52 -11.85 11.57
N SER A 4 -0.95 -10.98 10.75
CA SER A 4 -0.15 -11.35 9.59
C SER A 4 1.34 -11.51 9.92
N HIS A 5 1.66 -11.59 11.21
CA HIS A 5 2.99 -11.73 11.75
C HIS A 5 3.96 -10.59 11.38
N THR A 6 5.25 -10.87 11.26
CA THR A 6 6.29 -9.85 11.13
C THR A 6 7.35 -10.22 10.09
N ASN A 7 8.49 -9.57 10.15
CA ASN A 7 9.63 -9.85 9.29
C ASN A 7 10.24 -11.22 9.59
N LEU A 8 10.51 -11.97 8.55
CA LEU A 8 11.40 -13.12 8.58
C LEU A 8 12.86 -12.67 8.40
N LYS A 9 13.82 -13.59 8.52
CA LYS A 9 15.23 -13.33 8.20
C LYS A 9 15.37 -12.80 6.74
N ILE A 10 14.57 -13.34 5.83
CA ILE A 10 14.45 -12.87 4.44
C ILE A 10 12.96 -12.79 4.12
N GLY A 11 12.45 -11.58 3.89
CA GLY A 11 11.06 -11.37 3.48
C GLY A 11 10.11 -11.08 4.64
N TYR A 12 8.84 -11.26 4.35
CA TYR A 12 7.73 -11.10 5.29
C TYR A 12 7.06 -12.45 5.52
N ASP A 13 6.55 -12.62 6.72
CA ASP A 13 5.75 -13.77 7.11
C ASP A 13 4.34 -13.68 6.50
N ASN A 14 3.56 -14.71 6.64
CA ASN A 14 2.20 -14.82 6.13
C ASN A 14 1.25 -15.27 7.26
N VAL A 15 -0.04 -15.25 6.98
CA VAL A 15 -1.04 -15.85 7.86
C VAL A 15 -0.87 -17.37 7.85
N HIS A 16 -0.70 -17.98 9.02
CA HIS A 16 -0.37 -19.41 9.17
C HIS A 16 -1.59 -20.30 9.03
N GLN A 17 -1.37 -21.59 8.74
CA GLN A 17 -2.44 -22.57 8.53
C GLN A 17 -3.40 -22.69 9.71
N ASN A 18 -2.90 -22.66 10.94
CA ASN A 18 -3.73 -22.69 12.14
C ASN A 18 -4.69 -21.48 12.25
N GLN A 19 -4.29 -20.32 11.71
CA GLN A 19 -5.14 -19.13 11.65
C GLN A 19 -6.20 -19.24 10.54
N ILE A 20 -5.83 -19.84 9.41
CA ILE A 20 -6.76 -20.14 8.31
C ILE A 20 -7.81 -21.15 8.77
N GLU A 21 -7.40 -22.18 9.49
CA GLU A 21 -8.30 -23.17 10.09
C GLU A 21 -9.23 -22.55 11.13
N TRP A 22 -8.68 -21.67 12.00
CA TRP A 22 -9.47 -20.93 12.96
C TRP A 22 -10.51 -20.03 12.26
N TYR A 23 -10.12 -19.32 11.19
CA TYR A 23 -11.04 -18.52 10.41
C TYR A 23 -12.18 -19.38 9.83
N LYS A 24 -11.84 -20.49 9.15
CA LYS A 24 -12.83 -21.41 8.57
C LYS A 24 -13.81 -21.92 9.61
N LYS A 25 -13.30 -22.37 10.75
CA LYS A 25 -14.12 -22.82 11.87
C LYS A 25 -15.06 -21.73 12.38
N THR A 26 -14.53 -20.54 12.63
CA THR A 26 -15.30 -19.39 13.13
C THR A 26 -16.41 -18.99 12.15
N ARG A 27 -16.09 -18.92 10.86
CA ARG A 27 -17.05 -18.67 9.79
C ARG A 27 -18.20 -19.67 9.80
N ASP A 28 -17.88 -20.97 9.88
CA ASP A 28 -18.86 -22.06 9.86
C ASP A 28 -19.72 -22.08 11.14
N GLU A 29 -19.14 -21.72 12.29
CA GLU A 29 -19.88 -21.54 13.55
C GLU A 29 -20.90 -20.40 13.45
N TYR A 30 -20.54 -19.26 12.88
CA TYR A 30 -21.46 -18.16 12.65
C TYR A 30 -22.55 -18.51 11.64
N GLU A 31 -22.20 -19.15 10.54
CA GLU A 31 -23.19 -19.62 9.56
C GLU A 31 -24.22 -20.55 10.21
N LYS A 32 -23.78 -21.47 11.05
CA LYS A 32 -24.65 -22.36 11.83
C LYS A 32 -25.51 -21.61 12.85
N GLN A 33 -24.94 -20.62 13.53
CA GLN A 33 -25.63 -19.85 14.57
C GLN A 33 -26.74 -18.97 13.98
N TYR A 34 -26.49 -18.34 12.82
CA TYR A 34 -27.41 -17.38 12.21
C TYR A 34 -28.25 -17.97 11.06
N GLY A 35 -27.99 -19.20 10.65
CA GLY A 35 -28.69 -19.86 9.55
C GLY A 35 -28.39 -19.29 8.16
N ALA A 36 -27.36 -18.45 8.04
CA ALA A 36 -26.95 -17.80 6.80
C ALA A 36 -25.48 -17.38 6.87
N THR A 37 -24.86 -17.23 5.72
CA THR A 37 -23.51 -16.71 5.61
C THR A 37 -23.41 -15.29 6.18
N VAL A 38 -22.56 -15.09 7.18
CA VAL A 38 -22.35 -13.78 7.83
C VAL A 38 -21.26 -13.00 7.09
N PRO A 39 -21.60 -11.85 6.47
CA PRO A 39 -20.61 -11.06 5.76
C PRO A 39 -19.54 -10.51 6.72
N SER A 40 -18.29 -10.57 6.29
CA SER A 40 -17.14 -10.15 7.10
C SER A 40 -16.19 -9.22 6.35
N ILE A 41 -15.43 -8.44 7.09
CA ILE A 41 -14.30 -7.64 6.61
C ILE A 41 -13.06 -8.03 7.41
N VAL A 42 -12.00 -8.33 6.71
CA VAL A 42 -10.70 -8.68 7.30
C VAL A 42 -9.81 -7.44 7.34
N ILE A 43 -9.13 -7.26 8.45
CA ILE A 43 -8.10 -6.22 8.63
C ILE A 43 -6.84 -6.90 9.14
N GLN A 44 -5.75 -6.72 8.42
CA GLN A 44 -4.42 -7.25 8.73
C GLN A 44 -3.34 -6.25 8.38
N HIS A 45 -2.08 -6.50 8.76
CA HIS A 45 -0.99 -5.58 8.50
C HIS A 45 -0.31 -5.83 7.15
N ILE A 46 0.21 -7.04 6.93
CA ILE A 46 0.89 -7.44 5.68
C ILE A 46 -0.18 -7.84 4.65
N PRO A 47 -0.06 -7.40 3.38
CA PRO A 47 -1.06 -7.70 2.36
C PRO A 47 -1.06 -9.18 1.94
N VAL A 48 -2.15 -9.62 1.35
CA VAL A 48 -2.19 -10.90 0.63
C VAL A 48 -1.48 -10.78 -0.71
N PRO A 49 -0.79 -11.83 -1.21
CA PRO A 49 -0.09 -11.79 -2.51
C PRO A 49 -0.98 -11.41 -3.69
N GLU A 50 -2.27 -11.74 -3.64
CA GLU A 50 -3.25 -11.45 -4.69
C GLU A 50 -3.52 -9.97 -4.90
N VAL A 51 -3.01 -9.10 -4.04
CA VAL A 51 -3.03 -7.63 -4.28
C VAL A 51 -2.33 -7.25 -5.57
N THR A 52 -1.38 -8.06 -6.03
CA THR A 52 -0.67 -7.87 -7.31
C THR A 52 -1.57 -8.04 -8.53
N ASP A 53 -2.72 -8.71 -8.42
CA ASP A 53 -3.73 -8.79 -9.49
C ASP A 53 -4.39 -7.44 -9.82
N LEU A 54 -4.22 -6.45 -8.93
CA LEU A 54 -4.63 -5.07 -9.15
C LEU A 54 -3.58 -4.23 -9.89
N LEU A 55 -2.45 -4.83 -10.28
CA LEU A 55 -1.32 -4.16 -10.93
C LEU A 55 -1.17 -4.60 -12.38
N ILE A 56 -0.44 -3.77 -13.14
CA ILE A 56 0.03 -4.10 -14.49
C ILE A 56 1.56 -4.00 -14.47
N GLU A 57 2.23 -5.07 -14.90
CA GLU A 57 3.66 -5.05 -15.14
C GLU A 57 3.96 -4.21 -16.39
N VAL A 58 4.91 -3.29 -16.28
CA VAL A 58 5.27 -2.33 -17.33
C VAL A 58 6.78 -2.21 -17.48
N LYS A 59 7.23 -1.58 -18.56
CA LYS A 59 8.66 -1.32 -18.77
C LYS A 59 9.19 -0.27 -17.79
N LYS A 60 10.46 -0.42 -17.39
CA LYS A 60 11.20 0.61 -16.64
C LYS A 60 11.08 1.96 -17.35
N GLY A 61 10.79 3.01 -16.58
CA GLY A 61 10.61 4.37 -17.10
C GLY A 61 9.18 4.72 -17.52
N THR A 62 8.24 3.78 -17.46
CA THR A 62 6.82 4.11 -17.63
C THR A 62 6.38 5.11 -16.58
N LYS A 63 5.63 6.14 -16.99
CA LYS A 63 5.17 7.20 -16.08
C LYS A 63 4.33 6.62 -14.94
N GLY A 64 4.72 6.95 -13.71
CA GLY A 64 4.03 6.47 -12.50
C GLY A 64 4.38 5.05 -12.10
N ALA A 65 5.27 4.36 -12.83
CA ALA A 65 5.70 3.03 -12.45
C ALA A 65 6.55 3.03 -11.18
N VAL A 66 6.32 2.06 -10.33
CA VAL A 66 7.14 1.74 -9.15
C VAL A 66 7.95 0.49 -9.40
N GLN A 67 9.16 0.47 -8.86
CA GLN A 67 10.02 -0.71 -8.95
C GLN A 67 9.56 -1.77 -7.95
N GLY A 68 9.46 -3.01 -8.40
CA GLY A 68 9.17 -4.16 -7.56
C GLY A 68 10.28 -4.42 -6.53
N PHE A 69 9.87 -4.94 -5.39
CA PHE A 69 10.74 -5.22 -4.26
C PHE A 69 10.74 -6.72 -3.94
N ARG A 70 11.85 -7.26 -3.43
CA ARG A 70 12.02 -8.68 -3.04
C ARG A 70 11.56 -9.67 -4.10
N ASN A 71 10.43 -10.40 -3.87
CA ASN A 71 9.82 -11.35 -4.80
C ASN A 71 9.41 -10.73 -6.15
N HIS A 72 9.26 -9.41 -6.18
CA HIS A 72 8.97 -8.64 -7.39
C HIS A 72 10.20 -7.92 -7.97
N ALA A 73 11.42 -8.21 -7.48
CA ALA A 73 12.64 -7.55 -7.93
C ALA A 73 12.85 -7.67 -9.44
N GLY A 74 13.29 -6.58 -10.06
CA GLY A 74 13.51 -6.50 -11.51
C GLY A 74 12.28 -6.12 -12.33
N LYS A 75 11.10 -6.13 -11.75
CA LYS A 75 9.83 -5.76 -12.39
C LYS A 75 9.42 -4.34 -12.04
N TRP A 76 8.54 -3.77 -12.85
CA TRP A 76 7.96 -2.44 -12.66
C TRP A 76 6.45 -2.50 -12.81
N TYR A 77 5.73 -1.79 -11.95
CA TYR A 77 4.28 -1.88 -11.89
C TYR A 77 3.61 -0.51 -11.87
N ILE A 78 2.42 -0.46 -12.45
CA ILE A 78 1.45 0.62 -12.27
C ILE A 78 0.16 0.01 -11.72
N LEU A 79 -0.69 0.83 -11.12
CA LEU A 79 -2.06 0.43 -10.81
C LEU A 79 -2.84 0.14 -12.09
N ASN A 80 -3.62 -0.94 -12.10
CA ASN A 80 -4.53 -1.25 -13.19
C ASN A 80 -5.74 -0.30 -13.14
N PRO A 81 -5.90 0.64 -14.08
CA PRO A 81 -6.96 1.64 -14.02
C PRO A 81 -8.37 1.06 -14.16
N ASP A 82 -8.49 -0.16 -14.72
CA ASP A 82 -9.76 -0.84 -14.91
C ASP A 82 -10.22 -1.61 -13.65
N LYS A 83 -9.29 -1.86 -12.71
CA LYS A 83 -9.54 -2.65 -11.50
C LYS A 83 -9.56 -1.82 -10.22
N VAL A 84 -8.87 -0.68 -10.20
CA VAL A 84 -8.68 0.10 -8.98
C VAL A 84 -9.50 1.39 -8.95
N ASN A 85 -9.76 1.88 -7.75
CA ASN A 85 -10.45 3.15 -7.54
C ASN A 85 -9.68 4.34 -8.12
N LYS A 86 -10.38 5.30 -8.74
CA LYS A 86 -9.80 6.46 -9.44
C LYS A 86 -8.90 7.35 -8.57
N ASN A 87 -9.14 7.40 -7.27
CA ASN A 87 -8.38 8.23 -6.33
C ASN A 87 -7.23 7.47 -5.65
N GLY A 88 -7.00 6.21 -6.04
CA GLY A 88 -5.91 5.40 -5.53
C GLY A 88 -4.55 5.89 -6.00
N PHE A 89 -3.53 5.67 -5.20
CA PHE A 89 -2.14 5.89 -5.57
C PHE A 89 -1.24 4.78 -5.04
N MET A 90 -0.16 4.52 -5.78
CA MET A 90 0.89 3.59 -5.43
C MET A 90 2.24 4.28 -5.66
N LYS A 91 3.06 4.37 -4.62
CA LYS A 91 4.40 4.99 -4.67
C LYS A 91 5.51 4.02 -4.24
N GLU A 92 5.14 2.83 -3.82
CA GLU A 92 6.02 1.71 -3.56
C GLU A 92 5.35 0.40 -3.99
N SER A 93 6.15 -0.61 -4.35
CA SER A 93 5.63 -1.93 -4.69
C SER A 93 5.02 -2.58 -3.45
N PRO A 94 3.95 -3.37 -3.59
CA PRO A 94 3.49 -4.22 -2.52
C PRO A 94 4.62 -5.05 -1.91
N ALA A 95 4.66 -5.08 -0.60
CA ALA A 95 5.60 -5.84 0.19
C ALA A 95 4.87 -7.06 0.81
N ASP A 96 4.35 -7.90 -0.06
CA ASP A 96 3.63 -9.11 0.25
C ASP A 96 4.56 -10.24 0.75
N PRO A 97 4.01 -11.28 1.39
CA PRO A 97 4.77 -12.44 1.85
C PRO A 97 5.55 -13.14 0.73
N MET A 98 6.65 -13.77 1.09
CA MET A 98 7.46 -14.57 0.15
C MET A 98 6.73 -15.84 -0.31
N GLU A 99 5.85 -16.36 0.52
CA GLU A 99 5.06 -17.56 0.27
C GLU A 99 3.56 -17.25 0.40
N ASN A 100 2.78 -17.78 -0.53
CA ASN A 100 1.33 -17.70 -0.45
C ASN A 100 0.80 -18.84 0.43
N SER A 101 0.23 -18.50 1.58
CA SER A 101 -0.32 -19.48 2.52
C SER A 101 -1.68 -20.06 2.10
N GLY A 102 -2.30 -19.54 1.04
CA GLY A 102 -3.67 -19.88 0.67
C GLY A 102 -4.75 -19.13 1.45
N GLU A 103 -4.36 -18.12 2.24
CA GLU A 103 -5.27 -17.28 3.02
C GLU A 103 -6.39 -16.70 2.16
N PHE A 104 -6.04 -16.02 1.07
CA PHE A 104 -7.02 -15.39 0.17
C PHE A 104 -7.98 -16.41 -0.44
N ALA A 105 -7.47 -17.55 -0.89
CA ALA A 105 -8.30 -18.63 -1.45
C ALA A 105 -9.31 -19.15 -0.41
N ALA A 106 -8.89 -19.32 0.84
CA ALA A 106 -9.77 -19.74 1.93
C ALA A 106 -10.87 -18.71 2.22
N MET A 107 -10.54 -17.40 2.12
CA MET A 107 -11.47 -16.30 2.32
C MET A 107 -12.45 -16.12 1.14
N ALA A 108 -12.03 -16.47 -0.07
CA ALA A 108 -12.88 -16.42 -1.26
C ALA A 108 -13.85 -17.60 -1.36
N GLU A 109 -13.62 -18.69 -0.63
CA GLU A 109 -14.30 -19.97 -0.77
C GLU A 109 -15.83 -19.88 -0.63
N LYS A 110 -16.33 -19.16 0.39
CA LYS A 110 -17.78 -19.05 0.68
C LYS A 110 -18.39 -17.70 0.38
N GLY A 111 -17.58 -16.71 -0.01
CA GLY A 111 -18.05 -15.37 -0.31
C GLY A 111 -18.57 -14.60 0.92
N ASP A 112 -18.21 -15.01 2.12
CA ASP A 112 -18.47 -14.29 3.37
C ASP A 112 -17.59 -13.05 3.49
N VAL A 113 -16.31 -13.13 3.11
CA VAL A 113 -15.40 -12.00 3.13
C VAL A 113 -15.71 -11.04 1.98
N LYS A 114 -16.09 -9.82 2.32
CA LYS A 114 -16.41 -8.74 1.38
C LYS A 114 -15.21 -7.85 1.06
N GLY A 115 -14.25 -7.77 1.99
CA GLY A 115 -13.04 -6.97 1.81
C GLY A 115 -11.93 -7.39 2.76
N ILE A 116 -10.68 -7.24 2.28
CA ILE A 116 -9.45 -7.42 3.07
C ILE A 116 -8.67 -6.11 2.97
N TYR A 117 -8.41 -5.48 4.12
CA TYR A 117 -7.72 -4.20 4.19
C TYR A 117 -6.44 -4.33 4.99
N PHE A 118 -5.36 -3.74 4.46
CA PHE A 118 -4.02 -3.86 5.01
C PHE A 118 -3.27 -2.51 4.98
N GLY A 119 -2.23 -2.44 5.78
CA GLY A 119 -1.31 -1.30 5.88
C GLY A 119 0.03 -1.61 5.26
N HIS A 120 1.07 -1.69 6.08
CA HIS A 120 2.44 -2.06 5.77
C HIS A 120 3.16 -1.08 4.84
N ASP A 121 2.72 -0.94 3.61
CA ASP A 121 3.29 -0.03 2.60
C ASP A 121 2.70 1.36 2.78
N HIS A 122 3.40 2.23 3.53
CA HIS A 122 2.88 3.52 3.99
C HIS A 122 2.57 4.49 2.86
N ASN A 123 3.16 4.30 1.68
CA ASN A 123 2.98 5.17 0.52
C ASN A 123 1.93 4.67 -0.47
N ASN A 124 1.14 3.67 -0.09
CA ASN A 124 0.09 3.12 -0.91
C ASN A 124 -1.29 3.41 -0.33
N SER A 125 -2.22 3.82 -1.19
CA SER A 125 -3.64 3.91 -0.88
C SER A 125 -4.41 3.65 -2.15
N PHE A 126 -4.90 2.44 -2.31
CA PHE A 126 -5.78 2.05 -3.40
C PHE A 126 -6.62 0.86 -2.95
N ASN A 127 -7.72 0.64 -3.63
CA ASN A 127 -8.51 -0.57 -3.49
C ASN A 127 -9.09 -0.97 -4.84
N GLY A 128 -9.30 -2.25 -4.99
CA GLY A 128 -9.88 -2.85 -6.17
C GLY A 128 -10.44 -4.22 -5.86
N LYS A 129 -11.08 -4.84 -6.82
CA LYS A 129 -11.78 -6.11 -6.62
C LYS A 129 -11.03 -7.28 -7.29
N VAL A 130 -10.76 -8.33 -6.50
CA VAL A 130 -10.19 -9.60 -6.94
C VAL A 130 -11.12 -10.73 -6.47
N CYS A 131 -11.55 -11.59 -7.38
CA CYS A 131 -12.47 -12.71 -7.08
C CYS A 131 -13.70 -12.32 -6.22
N GLY A 132 -14.25 -11.11 -6.43
CA GLY A 132 -15.41 -10.62 -5.69
C GLY A 132 -15.09 -9.97 -4.33
N ILE A 133 -13.84 -10.04 -3.84
CA ILE A 133 -13.38 -9.44 -2.59
C ILE A 133 -12.69 -8.11 -2.90
N ASP A 134 -12.99 -7.05 -2.14
CA ASP A 134 -12.25 -5.81 -2.20
C ASP A 134 -10.91 -5.95 -1.48
N LEU A 135 -9.80 -5.76 -2.19
CA LEU A 135 -8.47 -5.67 -1.61
C LEU A 135 -8.05 -4.21 -1.51
N GLY A 136 -7.62 -3.75 -0.34
CA GLY A 136 -7.33 -2.34 -0.15
C GLY A 136 -6.15 -2.03 0.75
N TYR A 137 -5.23 -1.18 0.24
CA TYR A 137 -4.19 -0.54 1.04
C TYR A 137 -4.71 0.68 1.77
N THR A 138 -4.24 0.85 3.00
CA THR A 138 -4.41 2.07 3.78
C THR A 138 -3.04 2.71 3.98
N GLN A 139 -2.91 3.96 3.55
CA GLN A 139 -1.69 4.75 3.67
C GLN A 139 -1.30 5.02 5.13
N GLY A 140 -0.01 5.28 5.37
CA GLY A 140 0.49 5.64 6.69
C GLY A 140 -0.15 6.92 7.23
N ALA A 141 -0.64 6.89 8.47
CA ALA A 141 -1.24 8.04 9.15
C ALA A 141 -0.22 8.87 9.93
N GLY A 142 0.74 8.22 10.57
CA GLY A 142 1.68 8.85 11.50
C GLY A 142 2.77 9.68 10.80
N PHE A 143 3.19 10.79 11.44
CA PHE A 143 4.22 11.69 10.91
C PHE A 143 5.65 11.36 11.40
N HIS A 144 5.81 10.32 12.21
CA HIS A 144 7.11 9.90 12.74
C HIS A 144 7.82 8.85 11.88
N VAL A 145 7.13 8.31 10.88
CA VAL A 145 7.64 7.32 9.93
C VAL A 145 7.50 7.86 8.50
N TYR A 146 8.16 7.22 7.54
CA TYR A 146 7.99 7.56 6.12
C TYR A 146 6.52 7.45 5.69
N GLY A 147 6.16 8.11 4.57
CA GLY A 147 4.79 8.04 4.06
C GLY A 147 4.45 9.19 3.09
N PRO A 148 3.20 9.29 2.63
CA PRO A 148 2.81 10.08 1.48
C PRO A 148 2.63 11.58 1.77
N GLY A 149 3.29 12.13 2.79
CA GLY A 149 3.22 13.55 3.11
C GLY A 149 1.80 14.00 3.48
N LYS A 150 1.25 14.96 2.74
CA LYS A 150 -0.12 15.49 2.95
C LYS A 150 -1.24 14.47 2.65
N ASP A 151 -0.91 13.43 1.90
CA ASP A 151 -1.84 12.35 1.57
C ASP A 151 -1.88 11.25 2.65
N ARG A 152 -1.18 11.45 3.79
CA ARG A 152 -1.36 10.62 5.00
C ARG A 152 -2.81 10.61 5.41
N GLY A 153 -3.26 9.52 6.01
CA GLY A 153 -4.66 9.44 6.38
C GLY A 153 -5.04 8.07 6.93
N VAL A 154 -6.33 7.87 6.98
CA VAL A 154 -6.96 6.62 7.41
C VAL A 154 -8.00 6.20 6.38
N ARG A 155 -8.28 4.91 6.33
CA ARG A 155 -9.41 4.40 5.57
C ARG A 155 -10.63 4.31 6.47
N MET A 156 -11.71 4.91 6.02
CA MET A 156 -13.02 4.80 6.63
C MET A 156 -13.77 3.61 6.04
N ILE A 157 -14.36 2.79 6.88
CA ILE A 157 -15.20 1.66 6.50
C ILE A 157 -16.55 1.85 7.19
N ASN A 158 -17.59 2.10 6.41
CA ASN A 158 -18.94 2.31 6.91
C ASN A 158 -19.77 1.05 6.67
N LEU A 159 -20.01 0.30 7.73
CA LEU A 159 -20.85 -0.90 7.69
C LEU A 159 -22.33 -0.50 7.69
N LYS A 160 -23.13 -1.16 6.88
CA LYS A 160 -24.58 -0.97 6.81
C LYS A 160 -25.34 -2.17 7.36
N LYS A 161 -26.57 -1.94 7.79
CA LYS A 161 -27.42 -2.97 8.39
C LYS A 161 -27.79 -4.11 7.42
N ASP A 162 -27.75 -3.86 6.13
CA ASP A 162 -27.99 -4.83 5.07
C ASP A 162 -26.80 -5.73 4.74
N GLY A 163 -25.70 -5.65 5.53
CA GLY A 163 -24.47 -6.40 5.31
C GLY A 163 -23.57 -5.83 4.20
N THR A 164 -23.96 -4.74 3.55
CA THR A 164 -23.10 -4.02 2.62
C THR A 164 -22.21 -3.02 3.36
N TYR A 165 -21.21 -2.48 2.68
CA TYR A 165 -20.35 -1.44 3.23
C TYR A 165 -19.87 -0.47 2.13
N SER A 166 -19.36 0.65 2.56
CA SER A 166 -18.64 1.59 1.70
C SER A 166 -17.30 1.98 2.33
N THR A 167 -16.32 2.32 1.52
CA THR A 167 -15.00 2.72 1.99
C THR A 167 -14.47 3.92 1.22
N TYR A 168 -13.73 4.79 1.93
CA TYR A 168 -13.04 5.94 1.35
C TYR A 168 -11.84 6.33 2.21
N ASP A 169 -10.89 7.06 1.60
CA ASP A 169 -9.75 7.61 2.32
C ASP A 169 -10.11 8.97 2.91
N LEU A 170 -9.85 9.15 4.20
CA LEU A 170 -9.89 10.44 4.86
C LEU A 170 -8.45 10.92 5.05
N ARG A 171 -8.02 11.86 4.20
CA ARG A 171 -6.63 12.32 4.16
C ARG A 171 -6.41 13.51 5.08
N TYR A 172 -5.20 13.62 5.61
CA TYR A 172 -4.80 14.72 6.48
C TYR A 172 -5.07 16.10 5.84
N ARG A 173 -4.76 16.27 4.54
CA ARG A 173 -5.05 17.49 3.81
C ARG A 173 -6.53 17.85 3.75
N ASP A 174 -7.42 16.86 3.75
CA ASP A 174 -8.87 17.06 3.66
C ASP A 174 -9.44 17.53 5.01
N ILE A 175 -8.82 17.10 6.12
CA ILE A 175 -9.23 17.47 7.49
C ILE A 175 -8.67 18.84 7.88
N ILE A 176 -7.38 19.06 7.64
CA ILE A 176 -6.65 20.22 8.21
C ILE A 176 -6.55 21.36 7.20
N GLY A 177 -6.62 21.08 5.91
CA GLY A 177 -6.44 22.06 4.85
C GLY A 177 -5.13 22.83 5.04
N ASN A 178 -5.21 24.17 5.14
CA ASN A 178 -4.07 25.05 5.36
C ASN A 178 -3.73 25.32 6.84
N LYS A 179 -4.42 24.68 7.80
CA LYS A 179 -4.28 24.90 9.24
C LYS A 179 -3.19 24.04 9.90
N VAL A 180 -2.09 23.79 9.20
CA VAL A 180 -0.97 23.00 9.73
C VAL A 180 -0.24 23.80 10.81
N LYS A 181 -0.18 23.28 12.04
CA LYS A 181 0.55 23.92 13.16
C LYS A 181 2.07 23.90 12.94
N GLU A 182 2.62 22.78 12.48
CA GLU A 182 4.06 22.60 12.28
C GLU A 182 4.45 22.74 10.79
N LYS A 183 4.32 23.93 10.24
CA LYS A 183 4.50 24.22 8.81
C LYS A 183 5.85 23.76 8.25
N ILE A 184 6.94 23.96 8.99
CA ILE A 184 8.31 23.58 8.55
C ILE A 184 8.43 22.06 8.47
N ARG A 185 8.04 21.34 9.52
CA ARG A 185 8.07 19.89 9.55
C ARG A 185 7.19 19.29 8.43
N PHE A 186 6.02 19.84 8.26
CA PHE A 186 5.11 19.44 7.20
C PHE A 186 5.72 19.67 5.80
N ALA A 187 6.37 20.83 5.56
CA ALA A 187 7.06 21.11 4.32
C ALA A 187 8.22 20.12 4.07
N ILE A 188 9.03 19.84 5.10
CA ILE A 188 10.10 18.82 5.00
C ILE A 188 9.54 17.46 4.61
N LEU A 189 8.45 17.01 5.25
CA LEU A 189 7.81 15.73 4.93
C LEU A 189 7.26 15.66 3.51
N GLN A 190 6.91 16.81 2.87
CA GLN A 190 6.49 16.85 1.46
C GLN A 190 7.64 16.55 0.49
N ILE A 191 8.87 16.93 0.84
CA ILE A 191 10.06 16.79 -0.01
C ILE A 191 10.89 15.56 0.32
N MET A 192 10.62 14.88 1.43
CA MET A 192 11.33 13.64 1.78
C MET A 192 11.08 12.55 0.72
N PRO A 193 12.12 11.76 0.40
CA PRO A 193 11.95 10.61 -0.46
C PRO A 193 10.90 9.63 0.10
N THR A 194 10.10 9.06 -0.78
CA THR A 194 9.03 8.14 -0.39
C THR A 194 9.52 6.68 -0.28
N ASN A 195 10.65 6.37 -0.93
CA ASN A 195 11.29 5.06 -0.89
C ASN A 195 12.77 5.19 -1.25
N VAL A 196 13.52 4.09 -1.13
CA VAL A 196 14.97 4.06 -1.40
C VAL A 196 15.29 4.44 -2.84
N TYR A 197 14.50 3.99 -3.83
CA TYR A 197 14.70 4.33 -5.23
C TYR A 197 14.54 5.83 -5.48
N ASP A 198 13.49 6.45 -4.93
CA ASP A 198 13.27 7.90 -4.99
C ASP A 198 14.41 8.66 -4.31
N ALA A 199 14.92 8.19 -3.17
CA ALA A 199 16.06 8.78 -2.47
C ALA A 199 17.34 8.75 -3.33
N VAL A 200 17.66 7.60 -3.92
CA VAL A 200 18.83 7.43 -4.80
C VAL A 200 18.68 8.29 -6.05
N SER A 201 17.52 8.27 -6.70
CA SER A 201 17.25 9.07 -7.91
C SER A 201 17.41 10.56 -7.65
N ARG A 202 16.89 11.08 -6.53
CA ARG A 202 17.05 12.49 -6.14
C ARG A 202 18.49 12.81 -5.80
N GLY A 203 19.19 11.93 -5.08
CA GLY A 203 20.62 12.08 -4.77
C GLY A 203 21.48 12.19 -6.03
N LEU A 204 21.27 11.32 -7.01
CA LEU A 204 21.98 11.37 -8.31
C LEU A 204 21.70 12.66 -9.08
N LYS A 205 20.45 13.16 -9.10
CA LYS A 205 20.11 14.43 -9.74
C LYS A 205 20.82 15.61 -9.07
N ILE A 206 20.84 15.64 -7.74
CA ILE A 206 21.55 16.69 -6.99
C ILE A 206 23.06 16.64 -7.30
N ALA A 207 23.66 15.46 -7.28
CA ALA A 207 25.07 15.28 -7.61
C ALA A 207 25.40 15.74 -9.04
N ALA A 208 24.54 15.42 -10.01
CA ALA A 208 24.72 15.86 -11.40
C ALA A 208 24.64 17.39 -11.54
N VAL A 209 23.73 18.04 -10.84
CA VAL A 209 23.61 19.52 -10.83
C VAL A 209 24.85 20.14 -10.20
N LEU A 210 25.31 19.63 -9.05
CA LEU A 210 26.53 20.14 -8.41
C LEU A 210 27.75 19.99 -9.31
N LEU A 211 27.90 18.83 -9.96
CA LEU A 211 28.99 18.60 -10.91
C LEU A 211 28.95 19.58 -12.09
N ALA A 212 27.76 19.80 -12.65
CA ALA A 212 27.58 20.77 -13.74
C ALA A 212 27.96 22.21 -13.32
N VAL A 213 27.59 22.61 -12.08
CA VAL A 213 27.97 23.92 -11.52
C VAL A 213 29.50 24.03 -11.35
N ILE A 214 30.13 22.96 -10.83
CA ILE A 214 31.60 22.94 -10.67
C ILE A 214 32.29 23.04 -12.02
N ILE A 215 31.85 22.29 -13.05
CA ILE A 215 32.41 22.35 -14.40
C ILE A 215 32.24 23.74 -14.99
N ALA A 216 31.06 24.33 -14.85
CA ALA A 216 30.80 25.68 -15.33
C ALA A 216 31.71 26.72 -14.66
N ALA A 217 31.92 26.62 -13.33
CA ALA A 217 32.81 27.52 -12.61
C ALA A 217 34.28 27.37 -13.06
N ILE A 218 34.73 26.12 -13.32
CA ILE A 218 36.08 25.87 -13.85
C ILE A 218 36.21 26.49 -15.25
N LEU A 219 35.26 26.25 -16.15
CA LEU A 219 35.30 26.80 -17.50
C LEU A 219 35.30 28.32 -17.51
N LEU A 220 34.51 28.96 -16.66
CA LEU A 220 34.52 30.44 -16.52
C LEU A 220 35.89 30.96 -16.07
N LYS A 221 36.57 30.24 -15.15
CA LYS A 221 37.92 30.64 -14.72
C LYS A 221 39.00 30.58 -15.82
N PHE A 222 38.79 29.78 -16.87
CA PHE A 222 39.69 29.69 -18.01
C PHE A 222 39.32 30.65 -19.13
N LEU A 223 38.14 31.29 -19.09
CA LEU A 223 37.68 32.25 -20.07
C LEU A 223 37.97 33.71 -19.69
N PHE A 224 38.25 33.94 -18.41
CA PHE A 224 38.62 35.21 -17.81
C PHE A 224 39.93 35.09 -17.02
#